data_d3d8732c4a284812dd06244e553e4211
#
_entry.id   d3d8732c4a284812dd06244e553e4211
#
_cell.length_a   1.000
_cell.length_b   1.000
_cell.length_c   1.000
_cell.angle_alpha   90.00
_cell.angle_beta   90.00
_cell.angle_gamma   90.00
#
_symmetry.space_group_name_H-M   'P 1'
#
loop_
_entity.id
_entity.type
_entity.pdbx_description
1 polymer ?
#
loop_
_entity_poly.entity_id
_entity_poly.type
_entity_poly.pdbx_seq_one_letter_code
_entity_poly.pdbx_strand_id
1 'polypeptide(L)'
;YADILEETLVRDLQLGYTQRGPQRADIKFTLHGVNAVERLSRGQQKLVVIALKLAQGKLLSELEGRKCVFLVDDLAAELDWTHRQEICKQLIDLETQVFVTSVGADELKECWPKEVKVKMFHVKHGQVSQE
;
A
#
# COMPACT_ATOMS: atom_id res chain seq x y z
N TYR A 1 -27.40 10.42 3.17
CA TYR A 1 -26.83 9.88 1.92
C TYR A 1 -27.94 9.57 0.92
N ALA A 2 -29.06 8.99 1.35
CA ALA A 2 -30.23 8.74 0.51
C ALA A 2 -30.72 10.03 -0.17
N ASP A 3 -30.84 11.12 0.58
CA ASP A 3 -31.31 12.42 0.09
C ASP A 3 -30.45 12.93 -1.10
N ILE A 4 -29.12 12.75 -1.02
CA ILE A 4 -28.20 13.15 -2.09
C ILE A 4 -28.41 12.30 -3.36
N LEU A 5 -28.70 11.03 -3.21
CA LEU A 5 -28.98 10.14 -4.35
C LEU A 5 -30.33 10.50 -4.99
N GLU A 6 -31.34 10.81 -4.21
CA GLU A 6 -32.65 11.25 -4.70
C GLU A 6 -32.54 12.57 -5.49
N GLU A 7 -31.79 13.55 -4.96
CA GLU A 7 -31.55 14.83 -5.64
C GLU A 7 -30.86 14.68 -7.00
N THR A 8 -30.01 13.68 -7.16
CA THR A 8 -29.24 13.46 -8.40
C THR A 8 -29.83 12.43 -9.33
N LEU A 9 -30.87 11.69 -8.93
CA LEU A 9 -31.40 10.52 -9.62
C LEU A 9 -31.73 10.77 -11.10
N VAL A 10 -32.46 11.86 -11.40
CA VAL A 10 -32.87 12.18 -12.78
C VAL A 10 -31.66 12.38 -13.69
N ARG A 11 -30.63 13.06 -13.17
CA ARG A 11 -29.41 13.33 -13.91
C ARG A 11 -28.54 12.09 -14.05
N ASP A 12 -28.49 11.27 -13.02
CA ASP A 12 -27.75 10.00 -13.03
C ASP A 12 -28.35 9.01 -14.02
N LEU A 13 -29.67 8.96 -14.13
CA LEU A 13 -30.38 8.15 -15.13
C LEU A 13 -30.11 8.64 -16.57
N GLN A 14 -30.03 9.95 -16.79
CA GLN A 14 -29.70 10.52 -18.10
C GLN A 14 -28.27 10.20 -18.52
N LEU A 15 -27.33 10.16 -17.57
CA LEU A 15 -25.91 9.93 -17.81
C LEU A 15 -25.52 8.45 -17.81
N GLY A 16 -26.37 7.58 -17.26
CA GLY A 16 -26.12 6.16 -17.14
C GLY A 16 -25.14 5.78 -16.01
N TYR A 17 -24.78 6.72 -15.14
CA TYR A 17 -23.93 6.47 -13.98
C TYR A 17 -24.18 7.44 -12.82
N THR A 18 -23.92 7.02 -11.60
CA THR A 18 -24.08 7.80 -10.38
C THR A 18 -22.96 8.82 -10.24
N GLN A 19 -23.30 10.13 -10.21
CA GLN A 19 -22.35 11.21 -10.09
C GLN A 19 -21.85 11.44 -8.65
N ARG A 20 -22.69 11.20 -7.67
CA ARG A 20 -22.39 11.38 -6.25
C ARG A 20 -22.46 10.05 -5.53
N GLY A 21 -21.51 9.80 -4.63
CA GLY A 21 -21.48 8.56 -3.88
C GLY A 21 -20.18 8.32 -3.16
N PRO A 22 -20.10 7.28 -2.29
CA PRO A 22 -18.88 6.95 -1.55
C PRO A 22 -17.69 6.64 -2.46
N GLN A 23 -17.93 6.20 -3.69
CA GLN A 23 -16.88 6.01 -4.70
C GLN A 23 -16.15 7.30 -5.11
N ARG A 24 -16.73 8.47 -4.80
CA ARG A 24 -16.12 9.80 -5.02
C ARG A 24 -15.59 10.44 -3.74
N ALA A 25 -15.70 9.73 -2.63
CA ALA A 25 -15.07 10.18 -1.39
C ALA A 25 -13.56 10.26 -1.58
N ASP A 26 -12.97 11.35 -1.13
CA ASP A 26 -11.53 11.58 -1.18
C ASP A 26 -11.02 12.04 0.19
N ILE A 27 -9.78 11.71 0.49
CA ILE A 27 -9.10 12.12 1.71
C ILE A 27 -8.01 13.11 1.35
N LYS A 28 -8.18 14.35 1.77
CA LYS A 28 -7.19 15.39 1.55
C LYS A 28 -6.22 15.45 2.73
N PHE A 29 -4.97 15.11 2.47
CA PHE A 29 -3.89 15.27 3.43
C PHE A 29 -3.28 16.65 3.33
N THR A 30 -3.15 17.33 4.46
CA THR A 30 -2.52 18.67 4.54
C THR A 30 -1.37 18.66 5.52
N LEU A 31 -0.30 19.38 5.18
CA LEU A 31 0.84 19.64 6.03
C LEU A 31 0.94 21.15 6.25
N HIS A 32 0.78 21.59 7.51
CA HIS A 32 0.72 23.00 7.86
C HIS A 32 -0.29 23.82 7.01
N GLY A 33 -1.48 23.23 6.77
CA GLY A 33 -2.56 23.89 6.02
C GLY A 33 -2.43 23.88 4.50
N VAL A 34 -1.32 23.38 3.95
CA VAL A 34 -1.08 23.24 2.50
C VAL A 34 -1.27 21.77 2.10
N ASN A 35 -1.78 21.52 0.89
CA ASN A 35 -1.94 20.18 0.36
C ASN A 35 -0.60 19.41 0.41
N ALA A 36 -0.61 18.21 0.99
CA ALA A 36 0.59 17.40 1.15
C ALA A 36 1.29 17.11 -0.20
N VAL A 37 0.53 16.94 -1.28
CA VAL A 37 1.08 16.71 -2.63
C VAL A 37 1.95 17.88 -3.12
N GLU A 38 1.66 19.12 -2.70
CA GLU A 38 2.42 20.29 -3.08
C GLU A 38 3.68 20.52 -2.23
N ARG A 39 3.70 19.95 -1.03
CA ARG A 39 4.78 20.12 -0.05
C ARG A 39 5.78 18.98 0.00
N LEU A 40 5.32 17.76 -0.24
CA LEU A 40 6.15 16.58 -0.13
C LEU A 40 6.87 16.27 -1.46
N SER A 41 8.14 15.88 -1.35
CA SER A 41 8.85 15.29 -2.48
C SER A 41 8.17 13.98 -2.93
N ARG A 42 8.43 13.51 -4.14
CA ARG A 42 7.88 12.25 -4.66
C ARG A 42 8.20 11.06 -3.74
N GLY A 43 9.43 10.99 -3.23
CA GLY A 43 9.83 9.94 -2.28
C GLY A 43 9.04 10.02 -0.97
N GLN A 44 8.86 11.23 -0.42
CA GLN A 44 8.05 11.43 0.78
C GLN A 44 6.57 11.09 0.56
N GLN A 45 6.01 11.39 -0.61
CA GLN A 45 4.64 11.00 -0.96
C GLN A 45 4.49 9.47 -0.99
N LYS A 46 5.45 8.75 -1.57
CA LYS A 46 5.48 7.27 -1.55
C LYS A 46 5.51 6.73 -0.13
N LEU A 47 6.36 7.28 0.75
CA LEU A 47 6.41 6.87 2.15
C LEU A 47 5.09 7.09 2.88
N VAL A 48 4.42 8.21 2.64
CA VAL A 48 3.08 8.46 3.21
C VAL A 48 2.08 7.41 2.74
N VAL A 49 2.06 7.08 1.45
CA VAL A 49 1.16 6.05 0.91
C VAL A 49 1.44 4.68 1.53
N ILE A 50 2.71 4.29 1.66
CA ILE A 50 3.10 3.02 2.29
C ILE A 50 2.66 3.01 3.76
N ALA A 51 2.95 4.07 4.51
CA ALA A 51 2.55 4.19 5.92
C ALA A 51 1.03 4.07 6.10
N LEU A 52 0.25 4.69 5.23
CA LEU A 52 -1.22 4.57 5.24
C LEU A 52 -1.69 3.14 4.96
N LYS A 53 -1.06 2.43 4.01
CA LYS A 53 -1.38 1.03 3.72
C LYS A 53 -1.04 0.11 4.89
N LEU A 54 0.11 0.30 5.54
CA LEU A 54 0.49 -0.45 6.73
C LEU A 54 -0.47 -0.17 7.89
N ALA A 55 -0.81 1.10 8.14
CA ALA A 55 -1.77 1.48 9.17
C ALA A 55 -3.17 0.90 8.91
N GLN A 56 -3.62 0.88 7.66
CA GLN A 56 -4.89 0.25 7.26
C GLN A 56 -4.89 -1.25 7.55
N GLY A 57 -3.81 -1.96 7.20
CA GLY A 57 -3.67 -3.38 7.48
C GLY A 57 -3.63 -3.69 8.97
N LYS A 58 -2.93 -2.86 9.76
CA LYS A 58 -2.89 -2.96 11.22
C LYS A 58 -4.28 -2.76 11.83
N LEU A 59 -4.97 -1.71 11.43
CA LEU A 59 -6.32 -1.40 11.91
C LEU A 59 -7.30 -2.54 11.61
N LEU A 60 -7.24 -3.11 10.40
CA LEU A 60 -8.09 -4.23 10.01
C LEU A 60 -7.80 -5.48 10.87
N SER A 61 -6.53 -5.74 11.17
CA SER A 61 -6.13 -6.85 12.04
C SER A 61 -6.64 -6.66 13.48
N GLU A 62 -6.55 -5.44 14.01
CA GLU A 62 -6.99 -5.12 15.36
C GLU A 62 -8.51 -5.14 15.53
N LEU A 63 -9.26 -4.61 14.56
CA LEU A 63 -10.71 -4.50 14.64
C LEU A 63 -11.46 -5.77 14.25
N GLU A 64 -10.97 -6.48 13.25
CA GLU A 64 -11.67 -7.62 12.66
C GLU A 64 -10.98 -8.97 12.90
N GLY A 65 -9.80 -8.97 13.49
CA GLY A 65 -8.98 -10.18 13.68
C GLY A 65 -8.50 -10.80 12.36
N ARG A 66 -8.56 -10.06 11.25
CA ARG A 66 -8.18 -10.51 9.91
C ARG A 66 -6.77 -10.06 9.57
N LYS A 67 -5.90 -10.99 9.19
CA LYS A 67 -4.56 -10.67 8.69
C LYS A 67 -4.63 -10.36 7.20
N CYS A 68 -4.10 -9.21 6.80
CA CYS A 68 -3.91 -8.86 5.40
C CYS A 68 -2.75 -9.64 4.79
N VAL A 69 -2.77 -9.80 3.47
CA VAL A 69 -1.60 -10.20 2.69
C VAL A 69 -1.08 -8.94 2.00
N PHE A 70 0.20 -8.62 2.19
CA PHE A 70 0.84 -7.48 1.54
C PHE A 70 1.54 -7.92 0.27
N LEU A 71 1.30 -7.18 -0.81
CA LEU A 71 2.01 -7.30 -2.07
C LEU A 71 2.83 -6.03 -2.26
N VAL A 72 4.14 -6.15 -2.27
CA VAL A 72 5.08 -5.03 -2.37
C VAL A 72 5.88 -5.21 -3.66
N ASP A 73 5.62 -4.36 -4.62
CA ASP A 73 6.29 -4.41 -5.91
C ASP A 73 7.53 -3.53 -5.90
N ASP A 74 8.64 -4.08 -6.36
CA ASP A 74 9.94 -3.43 -6.56
C ASP A 74 10.41 -2.55 -5.38
N LEU A 75 10.37 -3.13 -4.17
CA LEU A 75 10.74 -2.42 -2.92
C LEU A 75 12.11 -1.76 -3.00
N ALA A 76 13.07 -2.40 -3.69
CA ALA A 76 14.45 -1.94 -3.77
C ALA A 76 14.61 -0.68 -4.64
N ALA A 77 13.86 -0.57 -5.75
CA ALA A 77 13.95 0.59 -6.64
C ALA A 77 13.19 1.81 -6.13
N GLU A 78 12.20 1.58 -5.25
CA GLU A 78 11.29 2.64 -4.80
C GLU A 78 11.80 3.43 -3.59
N LEU A 79 12.71 2.87 -2.80
CA LEU A 79 13.12 3.41 -1.50
C LEU A 79 14.63 3.33 -1.29
N ASP A 80 15.18 4.32 -0.58
CA ASP A 80 16.54 4.23 -0.06
C ASP A 80 16.66 3.16 1.04
N TRP A 81 17.88 2.80 1.38
CA TRP A 81 18.20 1.74 2.33
C TRP A 81 17.52 1.91 3.69
N THR A 82 17.57 3.11 4.26
CA THR A 82 17.06 3.39 5.61
C THR A 82 15.54 3.21 5.66
N HIS A 83 14.82 3.77 4.71
CA HIS A 83 13.37 3.63 4.63
C HIS A 83 12.94 2.21 4.31
N ARG A 84 13.71 1.49 3.49
CA ARG A 84 13.48 0.07 3.17
C ARG A 84 13.54 -0.80 4.42
N GLN A 85 14.58 -0.64 5.25
CA GLN A 85 14.71 -1.37 6.51
C GLN A 85 13.53 -1.09 7.46
N GLU A 86 13.12 0.17 7.60
CA GLU A 86 12.01 0.52 8.47
C GLU A 86 10.68 -0.10 8.00
N ILE A 87 10.43 -0.10 6.69
CA ILE A 87 9.22 -0.74 6.14
C ILE A 87 9.25 -2.25 6.33
N CYS A 88 10.40 -2.91 6.10
CA CYS A 88 10.54 -4.34 6.37
C CYS A 88 10.26 -4.66 7.83
N LYS A 89 10.76 -3.85 8.77
CA LYS A 89 10.48 -4.00 10.20
C LYS A 89 8.98 -3.87 10.50
N GLN A 90 8.32 -2.85 9.96
CA GLN A 90 6.88 -2.67 10.15
C GLN A 90 6.06 -3.84 9.58
N LEU A 91 6.47 -4.39 8.44
CA LEU A 91 5.82 -5.57 7.84
C LEU A 91 5.99 -6.83 8.71
N ILE A 92 7.15 -6.99 9.36
CA ILE A 92 7.40 -8.09 10.31
C ILE A 92 6.51 -7.94 11.55
N ASP A 93 6.44 -6.72 12.11
CA ASP A 93 5.65 -6.43 13.31
C ASP A 93 4.14 -6.69 13.11
N LEU A 94 3.67 -6.65 11.86
CA LEU A 94 2.28 -7.01 11.51
C LEU A 94 2.01 -8.52 11.54
N GLU A 95 3.06 -9.36 11.63
CA GLU A 95 2.96 -10.84 11.63
C GLU A 95 2.06 -11.39 10.52
N THR A 96 2.17 -10.85 9.32
CA THR A 96 1.33 -11.18 8.18
C THR A 96 2.14 -11.77 7.03
N GLN A 97 1.46 -12.32 6.04
CA GLN A 97 2.13 -12.81 4.84
C GLN A 97 2.47 -11.64 3.91
N VAL A 98 3.72 -11.60 3.45
CA VAL A 98 4.22 -10.56 2.55
C VAL A 98 4.85 -11.20 1.32
N PHE A 99 4.48 -10.73 0.14
CA PHE A 99 5.15 -11.02 -1.11
C PHE A 99 5.88 -9.76 -1.58
N VAL A 100 7.16 -9.88 -1.85
CA VAL A 100 7.98 -8.75 -2.30
C VAL A 100 8.63 -9.12 -3.62
N THR A 101 8.57 -8.23 -4.60
CA THR A 101 9.31 -8.37 -5.84
C THR A 101 10.54 -7.46 -5.85
N SER A 102 11.59 -7.88 -6.52
CA SER A 102 12.79 -7.07 -6.78
C SER A 102 13.56 -7.64 -7.96
N VAL A 103 14.34 -6.80 -8.63
CA VAL A 103 15.26 -7.21 -9.69
C VAL A 103 16.49 -7.90 -9.11
N GLY A 104 16.98 -7.46 -7.94
CA GLY A 104 18.16 -8.00 -7.26
C GLY A 104 17.81 -8.80 -6.01
N ALA A 105 18.21 -10.08 -5.95
CA ALA A 105 17.95 -10.93 -4.79
C ALA A 105 18.71 -10.47 -3.53
N ASP A 106 19.93 -9.99 -3.69
CA ASP A 106 20.80 -9.61 -2.56
C ASP A 106 20.27 -8.38 -1.83
N GLU A 107 19.73 -7.42 -2.55
CA GLU A 107 19.12 -6.21 -1.99
C GLU A 107 17.91 -6.51 -1.09
N LEU A 108 17.19 -7.59 -1.36
CA LEU A 108 16.09 -8.06 -0.53
C LEU A 108 16.57 -8.83 0.70
N LYS A 109 17.60 -9.70 0.54
CA LYS A 109 18.12 -10.52 1.65
C LYS A 109 18.61 -9.68 2.82
N GLU A 110 19.23 -8.54 2.52
CA GLU A 110 19.77 -7.64 3.53
C GLU A 110 18.71 -6.86 4.32
N CYS A 111 17.50 -6.73 3.80
CA CYS A 111 16.41 -6.01 4.48
C CYS A 111 15.73 -6.83 5.57
N TRP A 112 15.87 -8.15 5.54
CA TRP A 112 15.19 -9.04 6.48
C TRP A 112 16.16 -9.57 7.54
N PRO A 113 15.80 -9.55 8.83
CA PRO A 113 16.54 -10.25 9.89
C PRO A 113 16.65 -11.75 9.58
N LYS A 114 17.78 -12.36 9.98
CA LYS A 114 18.03 -13.80 9.71
C LYS A 114 17.00 -14.74 10.36
N GLU A 115 16.32 -14.27 11.37
CA GLU A 115 15.30 -14.99 12.13
C GLU A 115 13.96 -15.10 11.37
N VAL A 116 13.75 -14.23 10.38
CA VAL A 116 12.54 -14.22 9.57
C VAL A 116 12.61 -15.33 8.52
N LYS A 117 11.57 -16.15 8.46
CA LYS A 117 11.46 -17.19 7.42
C LYS A 117 11.14 -16.55 6.07
N VAL A 118 12.14 -16.46 5.22
CA VAL A 118 12.01 -15.97 3.84
C VAL A 118 12.11 -17.15 2.89
N LYS A 119 11.20 -17.21 1.90
CA LYS A 119 11.29 -18.10 0.74
C LYS A 119 11.58 -17.27 -0.48
N MET A 120 12.60 -17.66 -1.22
CA MET A 120 13.00 -17.00 -2.45
C MET A 120 12.46 -17.77 -3.65
N PHE A 121 11.96 -17.05 -4.62
CA PHE A 121 11.50 -17.59 -5.90
C PHE A 121 12.16 -16.80 -7.03
N HIS A 122 12.76 -17.51 -7.96
CA HIS A 122 13.31 -16.92 -9.18
C HIS A 122 12.30 -17.05 -10.31
N VAL A 123 11.98 -15.95 -10.98
CA VAL A 123 11.06 -15.92 -12.12
C VAL A 123 11.85 -15.61 -13.39
N LYS A 124 11.87 -16.57 -14.31
CA LYS A 124 12.57 -16.44 -15.59
C LYS A 124 11.71 -17.00 -16.73
N HIS A 125 11.46 -16.18 -17.75
CA HIS A 125 10.66 -16.56 -18.92
C HIS A 125 9.30 -17.17 -18.57
N GLY A 126 8.61 -16.64 -17.55
CA GLY A 126 7.31 -17.14 -17.10
C GLY A 126 7.36 -18.42 -16.26
N GLN A 127 8.54 -18.96 -15.99
CA GLN A 127 8.74 -20.11 -15.10
C GLN A 127 9.20 -19.64 -13.72
N VAL A 128 8.65 -20.28 -12.68
CA VAL A 128 8.97 -19.99 -11.27
C VAL A 128 9.75 -21.17 -10.71
N SER A 129 10.92 -20.92 -10.15
CA SER A 129 11.72 -21.89 -9.41
C SER A 129 11.97 -21.41 -7.99
N GLN A 130 11.95 -22.30 -7.02
CA GLN A 130 12.33 -22.00 -5.64
C GLN A 130 13.83 -22.20 -5.48
N GLU A 131 14.50 -21.23 -4.85
CA GLU A 131 15.89 -21.38 -4.39
C GLU A 131 15.96 -22.07 -3.01
#